data_702b17d649094dd23e6d4fd68a4c36f9
#
_entry.id   702b17d649094dd23e6d4fd68a4c36f9
#
_cell.length_a   1.000
_cell.length_b   1.000
_cell.length_c   1.000
_cell.angle_alpha   90.00
_cell.angle_beta   90.00
_cell.angle_gamma   90.00
#
_symmetry.space_group_name_H-M   'P 1'
#
loop_
_entity.id
_entity.type
_entity.pdbx_description
1 polymer ?
#
loop_
_entity_poly.entity_id
_entity_poly.type
_entity_poly.pdbx_seq_one_letter_code
_entity_poly.pdbx_strand_id
1 'polypeptide(L)'
;MSHAPRKRFGQNFLRDEGIIEAIARAIAPEKAQHLVEIGPGEGAITQSLIASGCRFDAIELDRDLRTRLLASFSTHDNFTLHSADALKFDFASLQHGAQALRVIGNLPYNISTPL
;
A
#
# COMPACT_ATOMS: atom_id res chain seq x y z
N MET A 1 19.81 9.67 8.39
CA MET A 1 19.63 9.33 7.94
C MET A 1 19.33 8.77 7.55
N SER A 2 19.42 8.99 7.70
CA SER A 2 18.91 8.68 7.10
C SER A 2 18.72 7.58 6.49
N HIS A 3 17.87 7.42 6.45
CA HIS A 3 17.45 6.42 5.56
C HIS A 3 17.65 6.94 4.17
N ALA A 4 18.90 7.23 3.90
CA ALA A 4 19.19 7.68 2.56
C ALA A 4 18.51 6.73 1.59
N PRO A 5 18.05 7.22 0.47
CA PRO A 5 17.37 6.36 -0.47
C PRO A 5 18.22 5.16 -0.76
N ARG A 6 17.78 4.06 -0.30
CA ARG A 6 18.47 2.85 -0.61
C ARG A 6 18.05 2.40 -1.96
N LYS A 7 19.00 2.30 -2.83
CA LYS A 7 18.71 1.85 -4.17
C LYS A 7 18.58 0.36 -4.28
N ARG A 8 19.00 -0.35 -3.26
CA ARG A 8 18.93 -1.79 -3.32
C ARG A 8 17.50 -2.25 -3.49
N PHE A 9 17.33 -3.35 -4.16
CA PHE A 9 16.01 -3.93 -4.47
C PHE A 9 15.16 -3.02 -5.32
N GLY A 10 15.78 -2.01 -5.96
CA GLY A 10 15.02 -1.15 -6.84
C GLY A 10 13.99 -0.29 -6.15
N GLN A 11 14.18 -0.02 -4.87
CA GLN A 11 13.23 0.82 -4.16
C GLN A 11 13.23 2.23 -4.72
N ASN A 12 12.11 2.63 -5.29
CA ASN A 12 11.89 3.98 -5.78
C ASN A 12 10.63 4.49 -5.14
N PHE A 13 10.77 5.57 -4.36
CA PHE A 13 9.61 6.15 -3.72
C PHE A 13 8.96 7.12 -4.68
N LEU A 14 7.68 6.94 -4.88
CA LEU A 14 6.92 7.79 -5.77
C LEU A 14 6.72 9.16 -5.11
N ARG A 15 7.15 10.22 -5.78
CA ARG A 15 7.08 11.55 -5.22
C ARG A 15 6.42 12.58 -6.13
N ASP A 16 6.23 12.25 -7.39
CA ASP A 16 5.61 13.16 -8.34
C ASP A 16 4.11 13.23 -8.07
N GLU A 17 3.64 14.37 -7.61
CA GLU A 17 2.24 14.51 -7.21
C GLU A 17 1.28 14.35 -8.37
N GLY A 18 1.68 14.74 -9.56
CA GLY A 18 0.83 14.55 -10.72
C GLY A 18 0.63 13.08 -11.06
N ILE A 19 1.71 12.32 -10.94
CA ILE A 19 1.62 10.87 -11.17
C ILE A 19 0.81 10.20 -10.06
N ILE A 20 1.03 10.61 -8.81
CA ILE A 20 0.28 10.07 -7.68
C ILE A 20 -1.22 10.29 -7.88
N GLU A 21 -1.59 11.51 -8.26
CA GLU A 21 -2.99 11.82 -8.51
C GLU A 21 -3.58 11.02 -9.66
N ALA A 22 -2.79 10.83 -10.72
CA ALA A 22 -3.25 10.05 -11.86
C ALA A 22 -3.50 8.60 -11.47
N ILE A 23 -2.61 8.04 -10.67
CA ILE A 23 -2.78 6.67 -10.18
C ILE A 23 -4.01 6.57 -9.29
N ALA A 24 -4.17 7.52 -8.37
CA ALA A 24 -5.32 7.51 -7.47
C ALA A 24 -6.63 7.61 -8.24
N ARG A 25 -6.67 8.46 -9.27
CA ARG A 25 -7.86 8.57 -10.10
C ARG A 25 -8.15 7.30 -10.87
N ALA A 26 -7.11 6.62 -11.32
CA ALA A 26 -7.29 5.35 -12.03
C ALA A 26 -7.84 4.26 -11.11
N ILE A 27 -7.39 4.26 -9.87
CA ILE A 27 -7.89 3.30 -8.89
C ILE A 27 -9.32 3.64 -8.46
N ALA A 28 -9.61 4.91 -8.26
CA ALA A 28 -10.94 5.41 -7.95
C ALA A 28 -11.63 4.59 -6.87
N PRO A 29 -11.09 4.57 -5.64
CA PRO A 29 -11.64 3.70 -4.60
C PRO A 29 -13.01 4.21 -4.14
N GLU A 30 -13.88 3.28 -3.83
CA GLU A 30 -15.19 3.59 -3.26
C GLU A 30 -15.25 3.06 -1.83
N LYS A 31 -16.07 3.72 -1.01
CA LYS A 31 -16.11 3.42 0.41
C LYS A 31 -16.42 1.95 0.71
N ALA A 32 -17.24 1.31 -0.11
CA ALA A 32 -17.61 -0.08 0.10
C ALA A 32 -16.55 -1.09 -0.34
N GLN A 33 -15.46 -0.61 -0.93
CA GLN A 33 -14.44 -1.49 -1.46
C GLN A 33 -13.38 -1.81 -0.41
N HIS A 34 -12.61 -2.84 -0.70
CA HIS A 34 -11.50 -3.26 0.16
C HIS A 34 -10.23 -3.27 -0.69
N LEU A 35 -9.34 -2.34 -0.40
CA LEU A 35 -8.05 -2.23 -1.09
C LEU A 35 -6.93 -2.81 -0.26
N VAL A 36 -5.97 -3.42 -0.94
CA VAL A 36 -4.76 -3.92 -0.32
C VAL A 36 -3.58 -3.33 -1.09
N GLU A 37 -2.73 -2.59 -0.43
CA GLU A 37 -1.55 -2.00 -1.05
C GLU A 37 -0.30 -2.77 -0.65
N ILE A 38 0.45 -3.24 -1.64
CA ILE A 38 1.70 -3.94 -1.43
C ILE A 38 2.85 -2.95 -1.58
N GLY A 39 3.70 -2.88 -0.56
CA GLY A 39 4.88 -2.04 -0.62
C GLY A 39 4.58 -0.56 -0.71
N PRO A 40 3.76 -0.02 0.20
CA PRO A 40 3.36 1.39 0.11
C PRO A 40 4.52 2.38 0.24
N GLY A 41 5.68 1.92 0.67
CA GLY A 41 6.82 2.79 0.81
C GLY A 41 6.57 3.91 1.81
N GLU A 42 6.68 5.14 1.34
CA GLU A 42 6.44 6.31 2.19
C GLU A 42 4.96 6.65 2.32
N GLY A 43 4.09 5.93 1.61
CA GLY A 43 2.65 6.11 1.75
C GLY A 43 2.04 7.18 0.87
N ALA A 44 2.72 7.55 -0.23
CA ALA A 44 2.21 8.61 -1.09
C ALA A 44 0.87 8.25 -1.71
N ILE A 45 0.75 7.05 -2.27
CA ILE A 45 -0.50 6.60 -2.84
C ILE A 45 -1.50 6.28 -1.73
N THR A 46 -1.00 5.71 -0.63
CA THR A 46 -1.83 5.41 0.54
C THR A 46 -2.61 6.64 0.98
N GLN A 47 -1.91 7.77 1.10
CA GLN A 47 -2.53 9.00 1.55
C GLN A 47 -3.67 9.43 0.63
N SER A 48 -3.48 9.26 -0.67
CA SER A 48 -4.49 9.65 -1.64
C SER A 48 -5.71 8.73 -1.62
N LEU A 49 -5.53 7.47 -1.24
CA LEU A 49 -6.61 6.49 -1.31
C LEU A 49 -7.37 6.32 -0.01
N ILE A 50 -6.68 6.50 1.12
CA ILE A 50 -7.28 6.20 2.41
C ILE A 50 -8.43 7.15 2.75
N ALA A 51 -8.39 8.35 2.19
CA ALA A 51 -9.43 9.35 2.43
C ALA A 51 -10.78 8.94 1.86
N SER A 52 -10.82 7.97 0.96
CA SER A 52 -12.08 7.48 0.39
C SER A 52 -12.94 6.77 1.43
N GLY A 53 -12.34 6.37 2.56
CA GLY A 53 -13.05 5.62 3.58
C GLY A 53 -13.15 4.14 3.29
N CYS A 54 -12.57 3.67 2.17
CA CYS A 54 -12.57 2.24 1.88
C CYS A 54 -11.74 1.49 2.93
N ARG A 55 -12.04 0.21 3.09
CA ARG A 55 -11.21 -0.64 3.93
C ARG A 55 -9.85 -0.78 3.27
N PHE A 56 -8.79 -0.52 4.04
CA PHE A 56 -7.46 -0.41 3.47
C PHE A 56 -6.47 -1.21 4.30
N ASP A 57 -5.84 -2.19 3.67
CA ASP A 57 -4.76 -2.96 4.28
C ASP A 57 -3.48 -2.69 3.52
N ALA A 58 -2.40 -2.44 4.23
CA ALA A 58 -1.08 -2.24 3.64
C ALA A 58 -0.16 -3.35 4.10
N ILE A 59 0.67 -3.83 3.19
CA ILE A 59 1.62 -4.91 3.49
C ILE A 59 3.01 -4.36 3.24
N GLU A 60 3.80 -4.27 4.31
CA GLU A 60 5.13 -3.70 4.24
C GLU A 60 6.11 -4.53 5.04
N LEU A 61 7.21 -4.90 4.42
CA LEU A 61 8.24 -5.72 5.06
C LEU A 61 9.28 -4.87 5.79
N ASP A 62 9.59 -3.69 5.28
CA ASP A 62 10.64 -2.84 5.83
C ASP A 62 10.18 -2.21 7.15
N ARG A 63 10.96 -2.44 8.21
CA ARG A 63 10.59 -1.99 9.55
C ARG A 63 10.51 -0.47 9.66
N ASP A 64 11.46 0.23 9.05
CA ASP A 64 11.47 1.69 9.13
C ASP A 64 10.29 2.31 8.41
N LEU A 65 9.93 1.74 7.27
CA LEU A 65 8.76 2.20 6.54
C LEU A 65 7.48 1.90 7.32
N ARG A 66 7.40 0.74 7.97
CA ARG A 66 6.23 0.44 8.80
C ARG A 66 6.06 1.45 9.92
N THR A 67 7.16 1.83 10.57
CA THR A 67 7.10 2.83 11.63
C THR A 67 6.53 4.15 11.10
N ARG A 68 7.00 4.58 9.93
CA ARG A 68 6.51 5.81 9.33
C ARG A 68 5.04 5.72 8.93
N LEU A 69 4.65 4.58 8.37
CA LEU A 69 3.26 4.39 7.95
C LEU A 69 2.31 4.43 9.15
N LEU A 70 2.71 3.82 10.25
CA LEU A 70 1.89 3.87 11.46
C LEU A 70 1.80 5.30 11.99
N ALA A 71 2.91 6.04 11.98
CA ALA A 71 2.88 7.42 12.42
C ALA A 71 1.94 8.27 11.57
N SER A 72 1.86 7.99 10.29
CA SER A 72 1.04 8.78 9.37
C SER A 72 -0.42 8.37 9.36
N PHE A 73 -0.71 7.07 9.50
CA PHE A 73 -2.05 6.57 9.17
C PHE A 73 -2.74 5.81 10.31
N SER A 74 -2.10 5.61 11.46
CA SER A 74 -2.70 4.79 12.52
C SER A 74 -3.97 5.40 13.09
N THR A 75 -4.20 6.69 12.90
CA THR A 75 -5.42 7.33 13.37
C THR A 75 -6.62 7.09 12.47
N HIS A 76 -6.41 6.52 11.30
CA HIS A 76 -7.50 6.20 10.39
C HIS A 76 -8.08 4.84 10.73
N ASP A 77 -9.36 4.80 11.07
CA ASP A 77 -10.01 3.55 11.46
C ASP A 77 -10.04 2.52 10.34
N ASN A 78 -9.98 2.97 9.09
CA ASN A 78 -10.05 2.08 7.95
C ASN A 78 -8.69 1.52 7.51
N PHE A 79 -7.61 1.84 8.24
CA PHE A 79 -6.26 1.44 7.86
C PHE A 79 -5.73 0.33 8.77
N THR A 80 -5.18 -0.72 8.18
CA THR A 80 -4.49 -1.79 8.91
C THR A 80 -3.16 -2.07 8.22
N LEU A 81 -2.09 -2.15 9.01
CA LEU A 81 -0.75 -2.43 8.49
C LEU A 81 -0.33 -3.84 8.86
N HIS A 82 0.17 -4.57 7.88
CA HIS A 82 0.66 -5.93 8.07
C HIS A 82 2.17 -5.96 7.86
N SER A 83 2.87 -6.57 8.80
CA SER A 83 4.32 -6.77 8.73
C SER A 83 4.56 -8.13 8.06
N ALA A 84 4.74 -8.10 6.74
CA ALA A 84 4.83 -9.35 6.01
C ALA A 84 5.50 -9.16 4.66
N ASP A 85 5.98 -10.28 4.14
CA ASP A 85 6.45 -10.37 2.76
C ASP A 85 5.23 -10.67 1.89
N ALA A 86 4.96 -9.80 0.93
CA ALA A 86 3.78 -9.93 0.08
C ALA A 86 3.74 -11.26 -0.68
N LEU A 87 4.92 -11.80 -1.02
CA LEU A 87 4.96 -13.06 -1.74
C LEU A 87 4.54 -14.26 -0.89
N LYS A 88 4.52 -14.07 0.43
CA LYS A 88 4.17 -15.13 1.38
C LYS A 88 2.87 -14.84 2.13
N PHE A 89 2.28 -13.69 1.89
CA PHE A 89 1.12 -13.25 2.63
C PHE A 89 -0.13 -13.98 2.15
N ASP A 90 -0.95 -14.39 3.10
CA ASP A 90 -2.22 -15.06 2.79
C ASP A 90 -3.30 -14.00 2.57
N PHE A 91 -3.48 -13.59 1.33
CA PHE A 91 -4.47 -12.58 0.98
C PHE A 91 -5.90 -13.04 1.27
N ALA A 92 -6.15 -14.34 1.21
CA ALA A 92 -7.48 -14.85 1.49
C ALA A 92 -7.91 -14.55 2.92
N SER A 93 -6.96 -14.41 3.84
CA SER A 93 -7.27 -14.10 5.23
C SER A 93 -7.91 -12.72 5.38
N LEU A 94 -7.77 -11.85 4.40
CA LEU A 94 -8.35 -10.50 4.44
C LEU A 94 -9.75 -10.45 3.87
N GLN A 95 -10.15 -11.47 3.14
CA GLN A 95 -11.43 -11.44 2.44
C GLN A 95 -12.58 -11.69 3.40
N HIS A 96 -13.60 -10.87 3.29
CA HIS A 96 -14.79 -10.98 4.12
C HIS A 96 -16.00 -11.17 3.22
N GLY A 97 -16.68 -12.30 3.37
CA GLY A 97 -17.87 -12.58 2.60
C GLY A 97 -17.57 -12.59 1.11
N ALA A 98 -18.45 -11.97 0.34
CA ALA A 98 -18.33 -11.94 -1.11
C ALA A 98 -17.56 -10.73 -1.61
N GLN A 99 -17.07 -9.87 -0.72
CA GLN A 99 -16.34 -8.68 -1.13
C GLN A 99 -14.99 -9.05 -1.72
N ALA A 100 -14.74 -8.61 -2.94
CA ALA A 100 -13.47 -8.86 -3.60
C ALA A 100 -12.40 -7.91 -3.09
N LEU A 101 -11.16 -8.40 -3.05
CA LEU A 101 -10.02 -7.57 -2.74
C LEU A 101 -9.50 -6.94 -4.02
N ARG A 102 -9.16 -5.65 -3.93
CA ARG A 102 -8.44 -4.96 -5.01
C ARG A 102 -7.00 -4.78 -4.55
N VAL A 103 -6.08 -5.47 -5.22
CA VAL A 103 -4.67 -5.46 -4.82
C VAL A 103 -3.93 -4.50 -5.73
N ILE A 104 -3.24 -3.55 -5.12
CA ILE A 104 -2.45 -2.58 -5.84
C ILE A 104 -1.02 -2.61 -5.31
N GLY A 105 -0.07 -2.15 -6.11
CA GLY A 105 1.29 -2.12 -5.65
C GLY A 105 2.17 -1.28 -6.54
N ASN A 106 3.13 -0.60 -5.92
CA ASN A 106 4.20 0.09 -6.62
C ASN A 106 5.48 -0.67 -6.31
N LEU A 107 5.62 -1.83 -6.95
CA LEU A 107 6.72 -2.71 -6.64
C LEU A 107 7.99 -2.23 -7.31
N PRO A 108 9.13 -2.35 -6.63
CA PRO A 108 10.39 -1.83 -7.15
C PRO A 108 10.96 -2.66 -8.30
N TYR A 109 10.41 -3.80 -8.56
CA TYR A 109 10.86 -4.65 -9.65
C TYR A 109 9.65 -5.31 -10.29
N ASN A 110 9.85 -5.74 -11.50
CA ASN A 110 8.77 -6.33 -12.26
C ASN A 110 8.49 -7.76 -11.78
N ILE A 111 7.33 -7.94 -11.18
CA ILE A 111 6.88 -9.27 -10.80
C ILE A 111 5.86 -9.68 -11.84
N SER A 112 6.26 -10.59 -12.71
CA SER A 112 5.39 -11.02 -13.79
C SER A 112 4.42 -12.11 -13.36
N THR A 113 4.68 -12.75 -12.24
CA THR A 113 3.80 -13.79 -11.74
C THR A 113 2.61 -13.16 -11.07
N PRO A 114 1.39 -13.54 -11.43
CA PRO A 114 0.20 -13.00 -10.75
C PRO A 114 0.22 -13.35 -9.29
N LEU A 115 -0.21 -12.43 -8.49
CA LEU A 115 -0.34 -12.65 -7.05
C LEU A 115 -1.68 -13.25 -6.71
#